data_f7712b0ebef8d2c0493fecd26edad357
#
_entry.id   f7712b0ebef8d2c0493fecd26edad357
#
_cell.length_a   1.000
_cell.length_b   1.000
_cell.length_c   1.000
_cell.angle_alpha   90.00
_cell.angle_beta   90.00
_cell.angle_gamma   90.00
#
_symmetry.space_group_name_H-M   'P 1'
#
loop_
_entity.id
_entity.type
_entity.pdbx_description
1 polymer ?
#
loop_
_entity_poly.entity_id
_entity_poly.type
_entity_poly.pdbx_seq_one_letter_code
_entity_poly.pdbx_strand_id
1 'polypeptide(L)'
;LPQQTQLQGDFPASVAEVVRSGCINQMRGRAFYSRADRARAQENMERMGIEDLANRSYQALSGGQQQRVLLARALCATRKLLLLDEPVTGLDPVATGELYNLIKLVNLCNDITVIMVTHDIDAALRYATHVLHLGHRQLFYGTAADYKQSDAARRFLGGRKV
;
A
#
# COMPACT_ATOMS: atom_id res chain seq x y z
N LEU A 1 -3.43 1.12 6.37
CA LEU A 1 -2.32 1.77 7.05
C LEU A 1 -2.85 3.06 7.67
N PRO A 2 -2.75 3.25 8.99
CA PRO A 2 -3.16 4.49 9.62
C PRO A 2 -2.28 5.64 9.13
N GLN A 3 -2.88 6.85 9.04
CA GLN A 3 -2.15 8.09 8.80
C GLN A 3 -0.99 8.20 9.80
N GLN A 4 0.15 8.70 9.35
CA GLN A 4 1.33 8.89 10.18
C GLN A 4 0.98 9.71 11.43
N THR A 5 0.81 9.05 12.54
CA THR A 5 0.68 9.72 13.84
C THR A 5 2.07 10.14 14.28
N GLN A 6 2.25 11.41 14.59
CA GLN A 6 3.50 12.06 15.02
C GLN A 6 4.15 11.46 16.30
N LEU A 7 3.63 10.37 16.82
CA LEU A 7 4.07 9.72 18.06
C LEU A 7 5.22 8.72 17.90
N GLN A 8 5.80 8.55 16.70
CA GLN A 8 6.92 7.62 16.46
C GLN A 8 8.26 8.32 16.26
N GLY A 9 8.41 9.57 16.74
CA GLY A 9 9.60 10.41 16.52
C GLY A 9 10.93 9.86 17.05
N ASP A 10 10.94 8.89 17.96
CA ASP A 10 12.17 8.51 18.67
C ASP A 10 12.55 7.02 18.60
N PHE A 11 11.90 6.20 17.78
CA PHE A 11 12.30 4.80 17.68
C PHE A 11 13.23 4.57 16.48
N PRO A 12 14.55 4.36 16.69
CA PRO A 12 15.53 4.22 15.61
C PRO A 12 15.51 2.82 14.99
N ALA A 13 14.33 2.37 14.52
CA ALA A 13 14.24 1.08 13.86
C ALA A 13 14.85 1.14 12.45
N SER A 14 15.65 0.16 12.11
CA SER A 14 16.11 -0.05 10.75
C SER A 14 14.96 -0.49 9.84
N VAL A 15 15.10 -0.26 8.55
CA VAL A 15 14.15 -0.73 7.52
C VAL A 15 13.90 -2.24 7.67
N ALA A 16 14.94 -3.03 7.83
CA ALA A 16 14.83 -4.48 7.99
C ALA A 16 14.04 -4.88 9.24
N GLU A 17 14.13 -4.14 10.35
CA GLU A 17 13.33 -4.39 11.55
C GLU A 17 11.87 -4.05 11.33
N VAL A 18 11.59 -2.91 10.70
CA VAL A 18 10.22 -2.51 10.36
C VAL A 18 9.57 -3.56 9.45
N VAL A 19 10.23 -3.99 8.38
CA VAL A 19 9.68 -5.00 7.46
C VAL A 19 9.47 -6.34 8.17
N ARG A 20 10.45 -6.81 8.95
CA ARG A 20 10.34 -8.07 9.72
C ARG A 20 9.20 -8.05 10.74
N SER A 21 8.85 -6.89 11.28
CA SER A 21 7.72 -6.78 12.21
C SER A 21 6.40 -7.23 11.60
N GLY A 22 6.26 -7.21 10.26
CA GLY A 22 5.12 -7.79 9.55
C GLY A 22 4.96 -9.31 9.73
N CYS A 23 6.04 -10.02 10.10
CA CYS A 23 5.99 -11.47 10.33
C CYS A 23 5.52 -11.87 11.73
N ILE A 24 5.29 -10.92 12.66
CA ILE A 24 4.94 -11.19 14.07
C ILE A 24 3.74 -12.13 14.19
N ASN A 25 2.68 -11.92 13.42
CA ASN A 25 1.47 -12.76 13.46
C ASN A 25 1.74 -14.24 13.11
N GLN A 26 2.85 -14.53 12.47
CA GLN A 26 3.24 -15.90 12.06
C GLN A 26 4.19 -16.55 13.07
N MET A 27 4.66 -15.82 14.07
CA MET A 27 5.62 -16.33 15.06
C MET A 27 5.02 -17.39 16.01
N ARG A 28 3.68 -17.45 16.15
CA ARG A 28 2.96 -18.47 16.94
C ARG A 28 3.60 -18.71 18.32
N GLY A 29 3.95 -17.63 19.04
CA GLY A 29 4.58 -17.72 20.38
C GLY A 29 6.10 -17.90 20.39
N ARG A 30 6.77 -17.92 19.23
CA ARG A 30 8.25 -17.92 19.17
C ARG A 30 8.79 -16.53 19.58
N ALA A 31 9.86 -16.53 20.39
CA ALA A 31 10.51 -15.29 20.82
C ALA A 31 11.38 -14.63 19.72
N PHE A 32 11.79 -15.40 18.69
CA PHE A 32 12.72 -14.93 17.66
C PHE A 32 12.20 -15.23 16.26
N TYR A 33 12.56 -14.37 15.29
CA TYR A 33 12.31 -14.59 13.89
C TYR A 33 13.07 -15.79 13.34
N SER A 34 12.37 -16.68 12.65
CA SER A 34 12.95 -17.83 11.98
C SER A 34 13.76 -17.40 10.74
N ARG A 35 14.51 -18.35 10.18
CA ARG A 35 15.18 -18.16 8.88
C ARG A 35 14.17 -17.83 7.77
N ALA A 36 13.01 -18.49 7.79
CA ALA A 36 11.94 -18.24 6.82
C ALA A 36 11.32 -16.83 6.95
N ASP A 37 11.16 -16.30 8.19
CA ASP A 37 10.67 -14.95 8.40
C ASP A 37 11.65 -13.90 7.86
N ARG A 38 12.95 -14.13 8.07
CA ARG A 38 14.02 -13.25 7.54
C ARG A 38 14.08 -13.30 6.02
N ALA A 39 13.99 -14.49 5.43
CA ALA A 39 13.99 -14.65 3.97
C ALA A 39 12.77 -13.94 3.33
N ARG A 40 11.59 -14.07 3.95
CA ARG A 40 10.37 -13.37 3.49
C ARG A 40 10.52 -11.85 3.55
N ALA A 41 11.08 -11.33 4.65
CA ALA A 41 11.32 -9.90 4.78
C ALA A 41 12.30 -9.41 3.71
N GLN A 42 13.38 -10.16 3.47
CA GLN A 42 14.36 -9.86 2.42
C GLN A 42 13.70 -9.85 1.03
N GLU A 43 12.96 -10.89 0.67
CA GLU A 43 12.25 -11.00 -0.60
C GLU A 43 11.28 -9.83 -0.82
N ASN A 44 10.55 -9.39 0.22
CA ASN A 44 9.64 -8.26 0.09
C ASN A 44 10.38 -6.91 0.03
N MET A 45 11.56 -6.76 0.64
CA MET A 45 12.40 -5.58 0.44
C MET A 45 12.92 -5.50 -1.00
N GLU A 46 13.37 -6.61 -1.58
CA GLU A 46 13.81 -6.71 -2.98
C GLU A 46 12.66 -6.36 -3.95
N ARG A 47 11.46 -6.91 -3.72
CA ARG A 47 10.26 -6.59 -4.51
C ARG A 47 9.90 -5.10 -4.50
N MET A 48 10.16 -4.43 -3.39
CA MET A 48 9.87 -3.00 -3.23
C MET A 48 11.05 -2.12 -3.64
N GLY A 49 12.20 -2.70 -4.04
CA GLY A 49 13.43 -1.98 -4.43
C GLY A 49 13.99 -1.14 -3.29
N ILE A 50 14.06 -1.73 -2.09
CA ILE A 50 14.55 -1.07 -0.86
C ILE A 50 15.55 -1.95 -0.09
N GLU A 51 16.09 -3.00 -0.69
CA GLU A 51 17.04 -3.91 -0.06
C GLU A 51 18.35 -3.23 0.34
N ASP A 52 18.81 -2.28 -0.45
CA ASP A 52 19.98 -1.45 -0.18
C ASP A 52 19.81 -0.52 1.02
N LEU A 53 18.54 -0.26 1.42
CA LEU A 53 18.18 0.58 2.55
C LEU A 53 18.01 -0.22 3.87
N ALA A 54 18.18 -1.55 3.84
CA ALA A 54 17.84 -2.45 4.96
C ALA A 54 18.40 -2.03 6.32
N ASN A 55 19.61 -1.47 6.34
CA ASN A 55 20.30 -1.03 7.56
C ASN A 55 20.10 0.46 7.88
N ARG A 56 19.40 1.22 7.04
CA ARG A 56 19.12 2.64 7.30
C ARG A 56 17.99 2.80 8.32
N SER A 57 18.02 3.89 9.07
CA SER A 57 16.90 4.26 9.91
C SER A 57 15.67 4.55 9.04
N TYR A 58 14.51 3.99 9.40
CA TYR A 58 13.24 4.25 8.72
C TYR A 58 12.91 5.75 8.67
N GLN A 59 13.25 6.49 9.72
CA GLN A 59 12.98 7.93 9.81
C GLN A 59 13.82 8.76 8.82
N ALA A 60 15.00 8.28 8.44
CA ALA A 60 15.89 8.97 7.51
C ALA A 60 15.50 8.78 6.03
N LEU A 61 14.39 8.10 5.76
CA LEU A 61 13.90 7.81 4.42
C LEU A 61 12.99 8.93 3.89
N SER A 62 12.96 9.09 2.56
CA SER A 62 11.93 9.89 1.89
C SER A 62 10.53 9.30 2.10
N GLY A 63 9.47 10.11 1.95
CA GLY A 63 8.09 9.64 2.09
C GLY A 63 7.77 8.45 1.18
N GLY A 64 8.22 8.48 -0.08
CA GLY A 64 8.05 7.37 -1.02
C GLY A 64 8.78 6.09 -0.57
N GLN A 65 10.00 6.21 -0.06
CA GLN A 65 10.74 5.08 0.52
C GLN A 65 10.05 4.53 1.75
N GLN A 66 9.54 5.38 2.64
CA GLN A 66 8.78 4.96 3.82
C GLN A 66 7.51 4.17 3.43
N GLN A 67 6.77 4.61 2.41
CA GLN A 67 5.60 3.90 1.91
C GLN A 67 5.95 2.52 1.32
N ARG A 68 7.07 2.40 0.60
CA ARG A 68 7.58 1.11 0.11
C ARG A 68 7.94 0.17 1.27
N VAL A 69 8.55 0.68 2.35
CA VAL A 69 8.83 -0.10 3.57
C VAL A 69 7.55 -0.60 4.22
N LEU A 70 6.53 0.25 4.35
CA LEU A 70 5.24 -0.12 4.92
C LEU A 70 4.50 -1.15 4.05
N LEU A 71 4.60 -1.04 2.73
CA LEU A 71 4.05 -2.03 1.80
C LEU A 71 4.78 -3.38 1.93
N ALA A 72 6.13 -3.38 1.97
CA ALA A 72 6.91 -4.59 2.21
C ALA A 72 6.55 -5.26 3.54
N ARG A 73 6.38 -4.49 4.61
CA ARG A 73 5.90 -4.96 5.92
C ARG A 73 4.52 -5.61 5.83
N ALA A 74 3.58 -4.96 5.13
CA ALA A 74 2.23 -5.49 4.96
C ALA A 74 2.23 -6.82 4.18
N LEU A 75 3.08 -6.95 3.16
CA LEU A 75 3.27 -8.19 2.40
C LEU A 75 3.88 -9.33 3.24
N CYS A 76 4.69 -9.01 4.26
CA CYS A 76 5.13 -10.01 5.22
C CYS A 76 3.98 -10.59 6.05
N ALA A 77 2.94 -9.78 6.33
CA ALA A 77 1.80 -10.17 7.17
C ALA A 77 0.73 -10.95 6.41
N THR A 78 0.58 -10.73 5.11
CA THR A 78 -0.53 -11.30 4.31
C THR A 78 -0.05 -12.14 3.13
N ARG A 79 -0.96 -13.02 2.64
CA ARG A 79 -0.76 -13.83 1.42
C ARG A 79 -1.95 -13.76 0.47
N LYS A 80 -3.08 -13.17 0.87
CA LYS A 80 -4.33 -13.20 0.09
C LYS A 80 -4.97 -11.85 -0.09
N LEU A 81 -4.95 -11.01 0.93
CA LEU A 81 -5.68 -9.74 0.93
C LEU A 81 -4.83 -8.63 1.54
N LEU A 82 -4.68 -7.54 0.80
CA LEU A 82 -4.01 -6.33 1.23
C LEU A 82 -5.03 -5.18 1.26
N LEU A 83 -5.14 -4.52 2.42
CA LEU A 83 -5.95 -3.33 2.60
C LEU A 83 -5.04 -2.10 2.69
N LEU A 84 -5.27 -1.13 1.82
CA LEU A 84 -4.53 0.12 1.77
C LEU A 84 -5.50 1.28 1.95
N ASP A 85 -5.19 2.17 2.88
CA ASP A 85 -5.97 3.38 3.13
C ASP A 85 -5.10 4.58 2.80
N GLU A 86 -5.47 5.30 1.73
CA GLU A 86 -4.78 6.49 1.22
C GLU A 86 -3.25 6.32 1.09
N PRO A 87 -2.75 5.26 0.40
CA PRO A 87 -1.34 4.89 0.46
C PRO A 87 -0.39 5.91 -0.17
N VAL A 88 -0.89 6.84 -0.98
CA VAL A 88 -0.09 7.84 -1.71
C VAL A 88 -0.17 9.24 -1.12
N THR A 89 -0.91 9.42 -0.02
CA THR A 89 -1.09 10.74 0.59
C THR A 89 0.26 11.34 1.02
N GLY A 90 0.53 12.57 0.58
CA GLY A 90 1.75 13.30 0.88
C GLY A 90 2.97 12.92 0.02
N LEU A 91 2.79 12.10 -1.01
CA LEU A 91 3.82 11.79 -1.98
C LEU A 91 3.80 12.79 -3.16
N ASP A 92 4.97 13.02 -3.75
CA ASP A 92 5.08 13.72 -5.02
C ASP A 92 4.50 12.86 -6.18
N PRO A 93 4.20 13.45 -7.34
CA PRO A 93 3.58 12.74 -8.46
C PRO A 93 4.40 11.55 -8.99
N VAL A 94 5.73 11.62 -8.93
CA VAL A 94 6.61 10.54 -9.41
C VAL A 94 6.52 9.35 -8.45
N ALA A 95 6.76 9.58 -7.15
CA ALA A 95 6.66 8.56 -6.12
C ALA A 95 5.25 7.93 -6.07
N THR A 96 4.20 8.74 -6.29
CA THR A 96 2.80 8.27 -6.40
C THR A 96 2.64 7.26 -7.54
N GLY A 97 3.11 7.60 -8.75
CA GLY A 97 3.04 6.71 -9.91
C GLY A 97 3.81 5.40 -9.70
N GLU A 98 5.01 5.50 -9.13
CA GLU A 98 5.83 4.33 -8.80
C GLU A 98 5.15 3.41 -7.78
N LEU A 99 4.55 3.97 -6.71
CA LEU A 99 3.87 3.18 -5.70
C LEU A 99 2.64 2.46 -6.27
N TYR A 100 1.84 3.12 -7.10
CA TYR A 100 0.71 2.47 -7.78
C TYR A 100 1.16 1.33 -8.70
N ASN A 101 2.27 1.50 -9.42
CA ASN A 101 2.84 0.43 -10.24
C ASN A 101 3.29 -0.77 -9.38
N LEU A 102 3.91 -0.54 -8.23
CA LEU A 102 4.28 -1.61 -7.28
C LEU A 102 3.03 -2.34 -6.76
N ILE A 103 1.98 -1.61 -6.37
CA ILE A 103 0.71 -2.19 -5.92
C ILE A 103 0.09 -3.06 -7.02
N LYS A 104 0.11 -2.59 -8.27
CA LYS A 104 -0.36 -3.37 -9.42
C LYS A 104 0.45 -4.65 -9.63
N LEU A 105 1.78 -4.58 -9.53
CA LEU A 105 2.65 -5.77 -9.63
C LEU A 105 2.37 -6.78 -8.52
N VAL A 106 2.15 -6.33 -7.29
CA VAL A 106 1.77 -7.19 -6.16
C VAL A 106 0.47 -7.93 -6.46
N ASN A 107 -0.54 -7.27 -7.02
CA ASN A 107 -1.80 -7.91 -7.39
C ASN A 107 -1.61 -8.95 -8.52
N LEU A 108 -0.89 -8.58 -9.58
CA LEU A 108 -0.74 -9.44 -10.78
C LEU A 108 0.18 -10.64 -10.56
N CYS A 109 1.27 -10.47 -9.80
CA CYS A 109 2.31 -11.50 -9.70
C CYS A 109 2.15 -12.43 -8.49
N ASN A 110 1.33 -12.06 -7.50
CA ASN A 110 1.26 -12.76 -6.23
C ASN A 110 -0.12 -13.31 -5.88
N ASP A 111 -1.12 -13.19 -6.74
CA ASP A 111 -2.53 -13.53 -6.45
C ASP A 111 -3.06 -12.86 -5.17
N ILE A 112 -2.52 -11.69 -4.82
CA ILE A 112 -2.96 -10.93 -3.67
C ILE A 112 -4.08 -9.98 -4.12
N THR A 113 -5.27 -10.16 -3.58
CA THR A 113 -6.35 -9.19 -3.76
C THR A 113 -5.99 -7.90 -3.04
N VAL A 114 -6.06 -6.78 -3.74
CA VAL A 114 -5.81 -5.46 -3.15
C VAL A 114 -7.12 -4.68 -3.08
N ILE A 115 -7.48 -4.24 -1.89
CA ILE A 115 -8.56 -3.27 -1.66
C ILE A 115 -7.90 -1.96 -1.22
N MET A 116 -8.14 -0.90 -1.98
CA MET A 116 -7.56 0.41 -1.71
C MET A 116 -8.66 1.45 -1.53
N VAL A 117 -8.59 2.19 -0.43
CA VAL A 117 -9.42 3.39 -0.22
C VAL A 117 -8.62 4.57 -0.72
N THR A 118 -9.24 5.40 -1.57
CA THR A 118 -8.62 6.61 -2.10
C THR A 118 -9.69 7.63 -2.49
N HIS A 119 -9.36 8.89 -2.41
CA HIS A 119 -10.13 9.99 -2.98
C HIS A 119 -9.61 10.42 -4.36
N ASP A 120 -8.52 9.82 -4.84
CA ASP A 120 -7.98 10.03 -6.18
C ASP A 120 -8.68 9.13 -7.19
N ILE A 121 -9.71 9.69 -7.84
CA ILE A 121 -10.52 8.95 -8.81
C ILE A 121 -9.73 8.63 -10.08
N ASP A 122 -8.86 9.53 -10.52
CA ASP A 122 -8.08 9.32 -11.73
C ASP A 122 -7.15 8.12 -11.56
N ALA A 123 -6.52 8.00 -10.39
CA ALA A 123 -5.76 6.82 -10.03
C ALA A 123 -6.64 5.56 -9.92
N ALA A 124 -7.80 5.65 -9.26
CA ALA A 124 -8.73 4.53 -9.15
C ALA A 124 -9.14 4.02 -10.55
N LEU A 125 -9.48 4.92 -11.47
CA LEU A 125 -9.87 4.56 -12.84
C LEU A 125 -8.72 4.04 -13.71
N ARG A 126 -7.49 4.37 -13.36
CA ARG A 126 -6.29 3.94 -14.11
C ARG A 126 -5.76 2.58 -13.64
N TYR A 127 -5.85 2.30 -12.34
CA TYR A 127 -5.17 1.15 -11.73
C TYR A 127 -6.13 0.07 -11.22
N ALA A 128 -7.37 0.42 -10.86
CA ALA A 128 -8.33 -0.55 -10.34
C ALA A 128 -9.01 -1.35 -11.46
N THR A 129 -9.29 -2.62 -11.18
CA THR A 129 -10.16 -3.47 -12.02
C THR A 129 -11.64 -3.22 -11.72
N HIS A 130 -11.97 -3.02 -10.44
CA HIS A 130 -13.32 -2.74 -9.96
C HIS A 130 -13.33 -1.51 -9.09
N VAL A 131 -14.45 -0.80 -9.07
CA VAL A 131 -14.69 0.39 -8.27
C VAL A 131 -15.93 0.17 -7.41
N LEU A 132 -15.78 0.43 -6.10
CA LEU A 132 -16.87 0.57 -5.16
C LEU A 132 -16.93 2.06 -4.76
N HIS A 133 -17.93 2.78 -5.25
CA HIS A 133 -18.16 4.18 -4.89
C HIS A 133 -19.17 4.26 -3.75
N LEU A 134 -18.70 4.76 -2.62
CA LEU A 134 -19.48 4.94 -1.41
C LEU A 134 -19.75 6.42 -1.15
N GLY A 135 -21.01 6.73 -0.82
CA GLY A 135 -21.44 7.95 -0.18
C GLY A 135 -22.12 7.58 1.14
N HIS A 136 -23.27 8.19 1.45
CA HIS A 136 -24.12 7.71 2.57
C HIS A 136 -24.70 6.30 2.32
N ARG A 137 -24.63 5.84 1.10
CA ARG A 137 -24.99 4.50 0.63
C ARG A 137 -24.06 4.10 -0.51
N GLN A 138 -24.14 2.85 -0.94
CA GLN A 138 -23.47 2.42 -2.15
C GLN A 138 -24.07 3.15 -3.35
N LEU A 139 -23.22 3.89 -4.07
CA LEU A 139 -23.59 4.65 -5.27
C LEU A 139 -23.30 3.87 -6.53
N PHE A 140 -22.23 3.05 -6.52
CA PHE A 140 -21.85 2.20 -7.64
C PHE A 140 -20.99 1.02 -7.13
N TYR A 141 -21.11 -0.13 -7.80
CA TYR A 141 -20.17 -1.23 -7.73
C TYR A 141 -20.10 -1.92 -9.09
N GLY A 142 -18.91 -2.10 -9.64
CA GLY A 142 -18.70 -2.73 -10.94
C GLY A 142 -17.27 -2.51 -11.45
N THR A 143 -17.06 -2.80 -12.76
CA THR A 143 -15.75 -2.59 -13.37
C THR A 143 -15.40 -1.10 -13.47
N ALA A 144 -14.10 -0.78 -13.53
CA ALA A 144 -13.66 0.59 -13.75
C ALA A 144 -14.14 1.16 -15.10
N ALA A 145 -14.34 0.30 -16.10
CA ALA A 145 -14.89 0.70 -17.39
C ALA A 145 -16.36 1.13 -17.28
N ASP A 146 -17.18 0.33 -16.59
CA ASP A 146 -18.59 0.66 -16.36
C ASP A 146 -18.76 1.90 -15.49
N TYR A 147 -17.86 2.06 -14.49
CA TYR A 147 -17.88 3.24 -13.64
C TYR A 147 -17.72 4.53 -14.42
N LYS A 148 -16.83 4.59 -15.41
CA LYS A 148 -16.62 5.79 -16.26
C LYS A 148 -17.87 6.23 -16.97
N GLN A 149 -18.80 5.31 -17.29
CA GLN A 149 -20.05 5.59 -17.99
C GLN A 149 -21.22 5.83 -17.02
N SER A 150 -21.04 5.59 -15.73
CA SER A 150 -22.10 5.68 -14.72
C SER A 150 -22.51 7.11 -14.39
N ASP A 151 -23.75 7.28 -13.93
CA ASP A 151 -24.22 8.56 -13.40
C ASP A 151 -23.47 8.97 -12.13
N ALA A 152 -22.99 8.00 -11.34
CA ALA A 152 -22.17 8.25 -10.16
C ALA A 152 -20.86 8.96 -10.54
N ALA A 153 -20.17 8.47 -11.59
CA ALA A 153 -18.96 9.11 -12.12
C ALA A 153 -19.25 10.50 -12.69
N ARG A 154 -20.32 10.64 -13.50
CA ARG A 154 -20.67 11.94 -14.11
C ARG A 154 -20.94 13.01 -13.07
N ARG A 155 -21.68 12.69 -12.01
CA ARG A 155 -21.98 13.64 -10.90
C ARG A 155 -20.73 14.02 -10.14
N PHE A 156 -19.83 13.08 -9.92
CA PHE A 156 -18.63 13.32 -9.14
C PHE A 156 -17.53 14.03 -9.95
N LEU A 157 -17.31 13.64 -11.20
CA LEU A 157 -16.34 14.27 -12.09
C LEU A 157 -16.85 15.59 -12.66
N GLY A 158 -18.15 15.69 -12.94
CA GLY A 158 -18.78 16.93 -13.43
C GLY A 158 -18.87 18.05 -12.40
N GLY A 159 -18.76 17.76 -11.11
CA GLY A 159 -18.66 18.75 -10.04
C GLY A 159 -17.26 19.37 -9.86
N ARG A 160 -16.24 18.76 -10.44
CA ARG A 160 -14.89 19.35 -10.58
C ARG A 160 -14.87 20.25 -11.82
N LYS A 161 -15.37 21.49 -11.70
CA LYS A 161 -15.01 22.54 -12.67
C LYS A 161 -13.50 22.76 -12.55
N VAL A 162 -12.81 22.55 -13.67
CA VAL A 162 -11.44 22.99 -13.94
C VAL A 162 -11.32 24.49 -13.69
#